data_82d78e9a871c2421b970462615833db9
#
_entry.id   82d78e9a871c2421b970462615833db9
#
_cell.length_a   1.000
_cell.length_b   1.000
_cell.length_c   1.000
_cell.angle_alpha   90.00
_cell.angle_beta   90.00
_cell.angle_gamma   90.00
#
_symmetry.space_group_name_H-M   'P 1'
#
loop_
_entity.id
_entity.type
_entity.pdbx_description
1 polymer ?
#
loop_
_entity_poly.entity_id
_entity_poly.type
_entity_poly.pdbx_seq_one_letter_code
_entity_poly.pdbx_strand_id
1 'polypeptide(L)'
;MKAAVLYEVGKKLEIIDLKIDKPKDGEVLVDMKAAGVCASDHHVIHGQIPYPTPIVLGHENAGIVEEVGNNVFGIKPGDSVIMSFVSSCGQCKYCRTGLANHCSRHYSDPKVQHKLFDDTFRIHDDESTGIFQMNKLGGFAEKQVVPADSLLVIPKEVPPEVAALIGCCVTTGYGGIINLDNIKAGST
;
A
#
# COMPACT_ATOMS: atom_id res chain seq x y z
N MET A 1 5.84 -14.34 -9.26
CA MET A 1 6.60 -13.17 -8.83
C MET A 1 7.28 -13.44 -7.49
N LYS A 2 8.40 -12.78 -7.20
CA LYS A 2 9.05 -12.89 -5.89
C LYS A 2 8.47 -11.87 -4.90
N ALA A 3 8.34 -12.29 -3.64
CA ALA A 3 7.93 -11.42 -2.54
C ALA A 3 8.63 -11.81 -1.24
N ALA A 4 8.78 -10.83 -0.33
CA ALA A 4 9.26 -11.04 1.02
C ALA A 4 8.07 -11.19 1.97
N VAL A 5 7.85 -12.39 2.46
CA VAL A 5 6.68 -12.76 3.29
C VAL A 5 7.07 -12.93 4.75
N LEU A 6 6.27 -12.36 5.64
CA LEU A 6 6.31 -12.64 7.07
C LEU A 6 5.30 -13.76 7.38
N TYR A 7 5.79 -14.96 7.67
CA TYR A 7 4.95 -16.10 8.04
C TYR A 7 4.58 -16.11 9.52
N GLU A 8 5.52 -15.69 10.36
CA GLU A 8 5.37 -15.70 11.81
C GLU A 8 6.05 -14.47 12.42
N VAL A 9 5.36 -13.83 13.35
CA VAL A 9 5.87 -12.69 14.11
C VAL A 9 7.18 -13.07 14.83
N GLY A 10 8.18 -12.19 14.79
CA GLY A 10 9.50 -12.42 15.37
C GLY A 10 10.45 -13.22 14.49
N LYS A 11 10.03 -13.68 13.32
CA LYS A 11 10.87 -14.37 12.35
C LYS A 11 11.37 -13.45 11.24
N LYS A 12 12.36 -13.90 10.49
CA LYS A 12 12.83 -13.20 9.29
C LYS A 12 11.81 -13.29 8.17
N LEU A 13 11.81 -12.31 7.30
CA LEU A 13 11.08 -12.37 6.03
C LEU A 13 11.68 -13.47 5.15
N GLU A 14 10.83 -14.22 4.47
CA GLU A 14 11.22 -15.26 3.53
C GLU A 14 10.94 -14.79 2.09
N ILE A 15 11.95 -14.90 1.23
CA ILE A 15 11.80 -14.59 -0.20
C ILE A 15 11.28 -15.82 -0.91
N ILE A 16 10.06 -15.76 -1.40
CA ILE A 16 9.40 -16.88 -2.07
C ILE A 16 8.74 -16.46 -3.39
N ASP A 17 8.48 -17.43 -4.23
CA ASP A 17 7.70 -17.22 -5.44
C ASP A 17 6.20 -17.35 -5.12
N LEU A 18 5.41 -16.36 -5.55
CA LEU A 18 3.98 -16.28 -5.33
C LEU A 18 3.23 -16.10 -6.65
N LYS A 19 1.96 -16.50 -6.64
CA LYS A 19 1.01 -16.21 -7.71
C LYS A 19 0.29 -14.90 -7.40
N ILE A 20 0.01 -14.11 -8.43
CA ILE A 20 -0.77 -12.88 -8.31
C ILE A 20 -1.95 -12.94 -9.28
N ASP A 21 -3.12 -12.60 -8.79
CA ASP A 21 -4.33 -12.52 -9.59
C ASP A 21 -4.34 -11.26 -10.46
N LYS A 22 -5.19 -11.27 -11.49
CA LYS A 22 -5.46 -10.05 -12.27
C LYS A 22 -6.25 -9.03 -11.44
N PRO A 23 -6.08 -7.73 -11.74
CA PRO A 23 -6.86 -6.69 -11.08
C PRO A 23 -8.34 -6.81 -11.44
N LYS A 24 -9.22 -6.70 -10.43
CA LYS A 24 -10.67 -6.63 -10.59
C LYS A 24 -11.13 -5.17 -10.75
N ASP A 25 -12.45 -4.97 -10.66
CA ASP A 25 -13.05 -3.63 -10.74
C ASP A 25 -12.48 -2.68 -9.67
N GLY A 26 -12.01 -1.51 -10.11
CA GLY A 26 -11.41 -0.50 -9.24
C GLY A 26 -10.00 -0.83 -8.74
N GLU A 27 -9.34 -1.85 -9.32
CA GLU A 27 -7.99 -2.29 -8.95
C GLU A 27 -6.99 -2.08 -10.08
N VAL A 28 -5.73 -2.03 -9.72
CA VAL A 28 -4.60 -1.82 -10.63
C VAL A 28 -3.48 -2.78 -10.29
N LEU A 29 -2.93 -3.46 -11.31
CA LEU A 29 -1.68 -4.21 -11.19
C LEU A 29 -0.50 -3.26 -11.43
N VAL A 30 0.42 -3.20 -10.49
CA VAL A 30 1.61 -2.35 -10.53
C VAL A 30 2.86 -3.21 -10.51
N ASP A 31 3.77 -2.96 -11.45
CA ASP A 31 5.14 -3.45 -11.45
C ASP A 31 5.99 -2.56 -10.53
N MET A 32 6.44 -3.11 -9.41
CA MET A 32 7.12 -2.36 -8.36
C MET A 32 8.54 -1.99 -8.77
N LYS A 33 8.91 -0.72 -8.59
CA LYS A 33 10.24 -0.19 -8.93
C LYS A 33 11.04 0.21 -7.70
N ALA A 34 10.37 0.63 -6.63
CA ALA A 34 11.00 0.92 -5.36
C ALA A 34 10.02 0.72 -4.20
N ALA A 35 10.54 0.26 -3.08
CA ALA A 35 9.84 0.18 -1.81
C ALA A 35 10.75 0.66 -0.68
N GLY A 36 10.28 1.64 0.09
CA GLY A 36 10.95 2.11 1.31
C GLY A 36 10.70 1.16 2.48
N VAL A 37 11.64 1.12 3.41
CA VAL A 37 11.51 0.38 4.67
C VAL A 37 11.23 1.37 5.80
N CYS A 38 10.07 1.24 6.43
CA CYS A 38 9.62 2.09 7.52
C CYS A 38 9.77 1.41 8.89
N ALA A 39 9.82 2.20 9.95
CA ALA A 39 9.74 1.68 11.31
C ALA A 39 8.47 0.85 11.55
N SER A 40 7.37 1.18 10.87
CA SER A 40 6.11 0.41 10.98
C SER A 40 6.27 -1.03 10.49
N ASP A 41 7.06 -1.30 9.43
CA ASP A 41 7.34 -2.66 8.98
C ASP A 41 8.10 -3.44 10.05
N HIS A 42 9.11 -2.81 10.66
CA HIS A 42 9.87 -3.37 11.78
C HIS A 42 8.97 -3.68 12.98
N HIS A 43 8.05 -2.78 13.33
CA HIS A 43 7.10 -2.98 14.44
C HIS A 43 6.17 -4.18 14.19
N VAL A 44 5.73 -4.40 12.95
CA VAL A 44 4.93 -5.59 12.59
C VAL A 44 5.76 -6.86 12.71
N ILE A 45 7.00 -6.87 12.18
CA ILE A 45 7.89 -8.03 12.27
C ILE A 45 8.09 -8.46 13.73
N HIS A 46 8.23 -7.50 14.65
CA HIS A 46 8.48 -7.77 16.08
C HIS A 46 7.19 -7.85 16.93
N GLY A 47 6.00 -7.82 16.32
CA GLY A 47 4.72 -7.97 17.02
C GLY A 47 4.29 -6.76 17.84
N GLN A 48 4.93 -5.61 17.68
CA GLN A 48 4.52 -4.36 18.34
C GLN A 48 3.24 -3.79 17.74
N ILE A 49 3.00 -4.05 16.46
CA ILE A 49 1.73 -3.78 15.77
C ILE A 49 1.17 -5.12 15.32
N PRO A 50 -0.02 -5.52 15.81
CA PRO A 50 -0.60 -6.84 15.50
C PRO A 50 -1.21 -6.84 14.09
N TYR A 51 -0.57 -7.55 13.16
CA TYR A 51 -1.08 -7.80 11.82
C TYR A 51 -1.28 -9.31 11.60
N PRO A 52 -2.25 -9.72 10.77
CA PRO A 52 -2.41 -11.13 10.41
C PRO A 52 -1.23 -11.62 9.59
N THR A 53 -0.89 -12.89 9.72
CA THR A 53 0.12 -13.58 8.90
C THR A 53 -0.50 -14.79 8.21
N PRO A 54 0.04 -15.26 7.08
CA PRO A 54 1.21 -14.73 6.34
C PRO A 54 0.90 -13.40 5.63
N ILE A 55 1.89 -12.49 5.59
CA ILE A 55 1.69 -11.14 5.03
C ILE A 55 2.92 -10.65 4.25
N VAL A 56 2.68 -9.95 3.14
CA VAL A 56 3.68 -9.11 2.47
C VAL A 56 3.61 -7.71 3.07
N LEU A 57 4.74 -7.22 3.59
CA LEU A 57 4.89 -5.88 4.16
C LEU A 57 5.26 -4.84 3.08
N GLY A 58 5.54 -3.61 3.51
CA GLY A 58 5.91 -2.50 2.65
C GLY A 58 4.72 -1.62 2.27
N HIS A 59 4.82 -0.33 2.61
CA HIS A 59 3.77 0.65 2.38
C HIS A 59 4.31 2.01 1.87
N GLU A 60 5.61 2.10 1.60
CA GLU A 60 6.27 3.22 0.95
C GLU A 60 6.66 2.80 -0.47
N ASN A 61 5.78 2.98 -1.44
CA ASN A 61 5.86 2.26 -2.69
C ASN A 61 5.77 3.18 -3.91
N ALA A 62 6.57 2.89 -4.93
CA ALA A 62 6.46 3.46 -6.26
C ALA A 62 6.63 2.38 -7.33
N GLY A 63 5.94 2.53 -8.44
CA GLY A 63 5.97 1.56 -9.51
C GLY A 63 5.39 2.08 -10.82
N ILE A 64 5.26 1.18 -11.76
CA ILE A 64 4.67 1.44 -13.09
C ILE A 64 3.40 0.59 -13.23
N VAL A 65 2.33 1.22 -13.66
CA VAL A 65 1.06 0.52 -13.93
C VAL A 65 1.27 -0.47 -15.07
N GLU A 66 0.94 -1.75 -14.82
CA GLU A 66 1.03 -2.81 -15.82
C GLU A 66 -0.35 -3.12 -16.42
N GLU A 67 -1.37 -3.26 -15.59
CA GLU A 67 -2.74 -3.58 -16.01
C GLU A 67 -3.75 -2.83 -15.12
N VAL A 68 -4.87 -2.43 -15.69
CA VAL A 68 -5.98 -1.79 -14.94
C VAL A 68 -7.23 -2.65 -15.03
N GLY A 69 -7.94 -2.79 -13.92
CA GLY A 69 -9.26 -3.40 -13.89
C GLY A 69 -10.35 -2.49 -14.48
N ASN A 70 -11.58 -2.98 -14.51
CA ASN A 70 -12.70 -2.13 -14.94
C ASN A 70 -12.94 -1.01 -13.93
N ASN A 71 -13.66 0.03 -14.35
CA ASN A 71 -14.05 1.18 -13.51
C ASN A 71 -12.87 1.93 -12.86
N VAL A 72 -11.67 1.86 -13.45
CA VAL A 72 -10.51 2.69 -13.09
C VAL A 72 -10.47 3.91 -14.02
N PHE A 73 -10.38 5.11 -13.44
CA PHE A 73 -10.36 6.36 -14.18
C PHE A 73 -9.08 7.14 -13.87
N GLY A 74 -8.52 7.80 -14.89
CA GLY A 74 -7.35 8.67 -14.73
C GLY A 74 -6.01 7.94 -14.56
N ILE A 75 -6.01 6.61 -14.62
CA ILE A 75 -4.81 5.76 -14.53
C ILE A 75 -4.82 4.81 -15.73
N LYS A 76 -3.65 4.61 -16.34
CA LYS A 76 -3.49 3.70 -17.50
C LYS A 76 -2.15 2.96 -17.45
N PRO A 77 -2.02 1.83 -18.16
CA PRO A 77 -0.74 1.14 -18.31
C PRO A 77 0.38 2.07 -18.77
N GLY A 78 1.55 1.95 -18.14
CA GLY A 78 2.73 2.78 -18.37
C GLY A 78 2.79 4.07 -17.57
N ASP A 79 1.79 4.38 -16.74
CA ASP A 79 1.87 5.51 -15.82
C ASP A 79 2.80 5.19 -14.64
N SER A 80 3.62 6.17 -14.24
CA SER A 80 4.39 6.12 -13.00
C SER A 80 3.49 6.51 -11.83
N VAL A 81 3.50 5.71 -10.76
CA VAL A 81 2.61 5.91 -9.63
C VAL A 81 3.34 5.78 -8.30
N ILE A 82 2.85 6.53 -7.31
CA ILE A 82 3.12 6.31 -5.89
C ILE A 82 1.88 5.77 -5.21
N MET A 83 2.07 5.17 -4.04
CA MET A 83 0.99 4.54 -3.29
C MET A 83 0.80 5.19 -1.93
N SER A 84 -0.46 5.50 -1.60
CA SER A 84 -0.85 5.89 -0.24
C SER A 84 -1.28 4.66 0.54
N PHE A 85 -0.72 4.45 1.73
CA PHE A 85 -1.13 3.35 2.61
C PHE A 85 -2.52 3.56 3.23
N VAL A 86 -3.10 4.76 3.09
CA VAL A 86 -4.45 5.08 3.52
C VAL A 86 -5.37 5.03 2.31
N SER A 87 -5.76 3.81 1.92
CA SER A 87 -6.75 3.63 0.85
C SER A 87 -8.15 4.06 1.32
N SER A 88 -8.91 4.68 0.43
CA SER A 88 -10.26 5.16 0.73
C SER A 88 -11.29 4.47 -0.17
N CYS A 89 -12.51 4.24 0.36
CA CYS A 89 -13.57 3.59 -0.41
C CYS A 89 -14.45 4.57 -1.20
N GLY A 90 -14.24 5.89 -1.05
CA GLY A 90 -15.02 6.94 -1.71
C GLY A 90 -16.49 7.07 -1.25
N GLN A 91 -17.05 6.10 -0.54
CA GLN A 91 -18.50 5.98 -0.31
C GLN A 91 -18.94 6.14 1.15
N CYS A 92 -18.07 5.88 2.14
CA CYS A 92 -18.43 5.99 3.55
C CYS A 92 -18.61 7.45 3.99
N LYS A 93 -19.20 7.65 5.17
CA LYS A 93 -19.42 8.97 5.76
C LYS A 93 -18.15 9.83 5.72
N TYR A 94 -17.03 9.30 6.15
CA TYR A 94 -15.77 10.04 6.22
C TYR A 94 -15.25 10.45 4.83
N CYS A 95 -15.26 9.54 3.87
CA CYS A 95 -14.84 9.85 2.51
C CYS A 95 -15.71 10.96 1.89
N ARG A 96 -17.04 10.90 2.10
CA ARG A 96 -17.99 11.89 1.56
C ARG A 96 -17.93 13.25 2.22
N THR A 97 -17.30 13.35 3.39
CA THR A 97 -17.14 14.64 4.13
C THR A 97 -15.72 15.21 4.05
N GLY A 98 -14.87 14.67 3.15
CA GLY A 98 -13.49 15.15 2.99
C GLY A 98 -12.48 14.58 4.00
N LEU A 99 -12.90 13.61 4.83
CA LEU A 99 -12.06 12.94 5.81
C LEU A 99 -11.67 11.54 5.34
N ALA A 100 -11.22 11.41 4.10
CA ALA A 100 -10.90 10.12 3.47
C ALA A 100 -9.83 9.32 4.24
N ASN A 101 -8.93 10.00 4.94
CA ASN A 101 -7.94 9.41 5.83
C ASN A 101 -8.56 8.68 7.05
N HIS A 102 -9.83 8.89 7.35
CA HIS A 102 -10.61 8.16 8.36
C HIS A 102 -11.58 7.15 7.74
N CYS A 103 -11.31 6.67 6.53
CA CYS A 103 -12.18 5.73 5.84
C CYS A 103 -12.54 4.53 6.73
N SER A 104 -13.84 4.35 7.02
CA SER A 104 -14.30 3.27 7.89
C SER A 104 -14.03 1.87 7.32
N ARG A 105 -13.99 1.70 6.00
CA ARG A 105 -13.62 0.42 5.37
C ARG A 105 -12.13 0.10 5.45
N HIS A 106 -11.29 1.12 5.61
CA HIS A 106 -9.86 0.90 5.81
C HIS A 106 -9.56 0.41 7.23
N TYR A 107 -10.27 0.95 8.22
CA TYR A 107 -9.99 0.72 9.66
C TYR A 107 -10.99 -0.22 10.36
N SER A 108 -11.93 -0.84 9.64
CA SER A 108 -13.04 -1.57 10.28
C SER A 108 -12.62 -2.84 11.02
N ASP A 109 -11.67 -3.59 10.49
CA ASP A 109 -11.17 -4.85 11.07
C ASP A 109 -9.73 -5.07 10.58
N PRO A 110 -8.77 -5.42 11.46
CA PRO A 110 -7.40 -5.71 11.05
C PRO A 110 -7.29 -6.76 9.95
N LYS A 111 -8.14 -7.79 9.95
CA LYS A 111 -8.12 -8.83 8.91
C LYS A 111 -8.62 -8.33 7.56
N VAL A 112 -9.59 -7.41 7.55
CA VAL A 112 -10.12 -6.77 6.35
C VAL A 112 -9.18 -5.68 5.83
N GLN A 113 -8.52 -4.97 6.74
CA GLN A 113 -7.57 -3.92 6.40
C GLN A 113 -6.44 -4.39 5.48
N HIS A 114 -6.07 -5.66 5.55
CA HIS A 114 -4.96 -6.27 4.81
C HIS A 114 -5.40 -7.17 3.64
N LYS A 115 -6.67 -7.09 3.24
CA LYS A 115 -7.24 -7.64 2.02
C LYS A 115 -7.75 -6.52 1.12
N LEU A 116 -8.06 -6.81 -0.13
CA LEU A 116 -8.67 -5.81 -1.03
C LEU A 116 -10.09 -5.45 -0.55
N PHE A 117 -10.74 -4.47 -1.17
CA PHE A 117 -12.04 -3.98 -0.72
C PHE A 117 -13.21 -4.97 -0.91
N ASP A 118 -13.00 -6.06 -1.63
CA ASP A 118 -13.93 -7.18 -1.77
C ASP A 118 -13.70 -8.29 -0.74
N ASP A 119 -12.85 -8.03 0.26
CA ASP A 119 -12.45 -8.95 1.34
C ASP A 119 -11.76 -10.23 0.84
N THR A 120 -11.16 -10.20 -0.37
CA THR A 120 -10.42 -11.31 -0.93
C THR A 120 -8.94 -10.96 -1.09
N PHE A 121 -8.13 -11.99 -1.32
CA PHE A 121 -6.70 -11.89 -1.59
C PHE A 121 -6.45 -11.69 -3.09
N ARG A 122 -5.27 -11.18 -3.44
CA ARG A 122 -4.73 -11.16 -4.81
C ARG A 122 -3.39 -11.86 -4.91
N ILE A 123 -2.82 -12.23 -3.77
CA ILE A 123 -1.56 -12.95 -3.69
C ILE A 123 -1.82 -14.30 -3.05
N HIS A 124 -1.25 -15.36 -3.65
CA HIS A 124 -1.43 -16.73 -3.21
C HIS A 124 -0.10 -17.50 -3.30
N ASP A 125 0.09 -18.45 -2.39
CA ASP A 125 1.15 -19.44 -2.50
C ASP A 125 0.78 -20.56 -3.50
N ASP A 126 1.63 -21.56 -3.61
CA ASP A 126 1.40 -22.70 -4.53
C ASP A 126 0.21 -23.58 -4.11
N GLU A 127 -0.13 -23.59 -2.84
CA GLU A 127 -1.28 -24.32 -2.28
C GLU A 127 -2.59 -23.50 -2.38
N SER A 128 -2.54 -22.31 -3.00
CA SER A 128 -3.65 -21.35 -3.11
C SER A 128 -4.07 -20.73 -1.78
N THR A 129 -3.19 -20.75 -0.77
CA THR A 129 -3.40 -20.00 0.48
C THR A 129 -3.25 -18.51 0.21
N GLY A 130 -4.23 -17.73 0.64
CA GLY A 130 -4.20 -16.28 0.47
C GLY A 130 -3.18 -15.61 1.39
N ILE A 131 -2.38 -14.73 0.84
CA ILE A 131 -1.37 -13.93 1.56
C ILE A 131 -1.90 -12.51 1.75
N PHE A 132 -1.86 -12.02 2.98
CA PHE A 132 -2.27 -10.65 3.29
C PHE A 132 -1.30 -9.61 2.67
N GLN A 133 -1.83 -8.43 2.36
CA GLN A 133 -1.09 -7.28 1.85
C GLN A 133 -1.16 -6.15 2.88
N MET A 134 -0.02 -5.71 3.40
CA MET A 134 0.01 -4.61 4.37
C MET A 134 -0.75 -3.40 3.84
N ASN A 135 -1.84 -3.02 4.52
CA ASN A 135 -2.70 -1.87 4.16
C ASN A 135 -3.23 -1.92 2.71
N LYS A 136 -3.51 -3.12 2.18
CA LYS A 136 -3.92 -3.39 0.79
C LYS A 136 -2.82 -3.09 -0.26
N LEU A 137 -1.57 -2.87 0.18
CA LEU A 137 -0.42 -2.57 -0.66
C LEU A 137 0.55 -3.75 -0.70
N GLY A 138 1.37 -3.95 0.34
CA GLY A 138 2.33 -5.07 0.41
C GLY A 138 3.50 -4.92 -0.55
N GLY A 139 4.22 -3.80 -0.50
CA GLY A 139 5.21 -3.39 -1.51
C GLY A 139 6.50 -4.19 -1.55
N PHE A 140 6.76 -5.10 -0.58
CA PHE A 140 7.95 -5.95 -0.63
C PHE A 140 7.75 -7.15 -1.56
N ALA A 141 7.28 -6.88 -2.79
CA ALA A 141 7.10 -7.84 -3.87
C ALA A 141 7.39 -7.19 -5.21
N GLU A 142 7.66 -8.00 -6.24
CA GLU A 142 7.92 -7.50 -7.59
C GLU A 142 6.67 -6.86 -8.23
N LYS A 143 5.48 -7.35 -7.89
CA LYS A 143 4.20 -6.83 -8.39
C LYS A 143 3.16 -6.79 -7.29
N GLN A 144 2.20 -5.85 -7.41
CA GLN A 144 1.06 -5.73 -6.50
C GLN A 144 -0.22 -5.39 -7.25
N VAL A 145 -1.32 -6.01 -6.82
CA VAL A 145 -2.66 -5.53 -7.16
C VAL A 145 -3.17 -4.70 -5.99
N VAL A 146 -3.51 -3.46 -6.26
CA VAL A 146 -3.90 -2.46 -5.25
C VAL A 146 -5.16 -1.72 -5.65
N PRO A 147 -5.93 -1.14 -4.71
CA PRO A 147 -7.03 -0.26 -5.05
C PRO A 147 -6.55 0.97 -5.85
N ALA A 148 -7.24 1.33 -6.92
CA ALA A 148 -6.92 2.51 -7.72
C ALA A 148 -6.89 3.80 -6.89
N ASP A 149 -7.78 3.91 -5.88
CA ASP A 149 -7.84 5.05 -4.94
C ASP A 149 -6.61 5.18 -4.02
N SER A 150 -5.75 4.16 -4.00
CA SER A 150 -4.46 4.23 -3.31
C SER A 150 -3.34 4.82 -4.17
N LEU A 151 -3.59 5.04 -5.46
CA LEU A 151 -2.58 5.45 -6.43
C LEU A 151 -2.67 6.93 -6.76
N LEU A 152 -1.50 7.54 -6.91
CA LEU A 152 -1.35 8.88 -7.47
C LEU A 152 -0.36 8.81 -8.63
N VAL A 153 -0.80 9.24 -9.81
CA VAL A 153 0.06 9.36 -10.99
C VAL A 153 1.05 10.50 -10.79
N ILE A 154 2.31 10.24 -11.07
CA ILE A 154 3.41 11.20 -10.93
C ILE A 154 4.13 11.40 -12.26
N PRO A 155 4.88 12.51 -12.44
CA PRO A 155 5.75 12.68 -13.59
C PRO A 155 6.78 11.55 -13.70
N LYS A 156 7.02 11.07 -14.93
CA LYS A 156 7.93 9.94 -15.20
C LYS A 156 9.41 10.25 -14.88
N GLU A 157 9.75 11.52 -14.79
CA GLU A 157 11.08 12.01 -14.49
C GLU A 157 11.43 11.87 -13.00
N VAL A 158 10.45 11.63 -12.13
CA VAL A 158 10.70 11.44 -10.71
C VAL A 158 11.28 10.04 -10.48
N PRO A 159 12.48 9.90 -9.93
CA PRO A 159 13.07 8.59 -9.65
C PRO A 159 12.20 7.79 -8.68
N PRO A 160 11.95 6.49 -8.95
CA PRO A 160 11.07 5.68 -8.11
C PRO A 160 11.50 5.61 -6.64
N GLU A 161 12.82 5.62 -6.38
CA GLU A 161 13.40 5.57 -5.03
C GLU A 161 13.06 6.82 -4.21
N VAL A 162 12.95 7.97 -4.87
CA VAL A 162 12.52 9.23 -4.25
C VAL A 162 10.99 9.23 -4.10
N ALA A 163 10.29 8.80 -5.15
CA ALA A 163 8.84 8.78 -5.20
C ALA A 163 8.22 7.88 -4.11
N ALA A 164 8.82 6.70 -3.85
CA ALA A 164 8.34 5.75 -2.87
C ALA A 164 8.19 6.36 -1.47
N LEU A 165 9.08 7.25 -1.07
CA LEU A 165 9.08 7.89 0.25
C LEU A 165 7.89 8.85 0.46
N ILE A 166 7.27 9.35 -0.60
CA ILE A 166 6.17 10.30 -0.52
C ILE A 166 4.93 9.66 0.14
N GLY A 167 4.72 8.35 -0.09
CA GLY A 167 3.55 7.62 0.39
C GLY A 167 3.42 7.55 1.92
N CYS A 168 4.52 7.63 2.66
CA CYS A 168 4.52 7.58 4.12
C CYS A 168 5.45 8.62 4.76
N CYS A 169 6.78 8.47 4.66
CA CYS A 169 7.68 9.27 5.51
C CYS A 169 7.57 10.78 5.22
N VAL A 170 7.44 11.20 3.95
CA VAL A 170 7.30 12.61 3.59
C VAL A 170 5.95 13.16 4.07
N THR A 171 4.85 12.45 3.79
CA THR A 171 3.51 12.90 4.22
C THR A 171 3.37 12.91 5.73
N THR A 172 3.96 11.95 6.44
CA THR A 172 3.96 11.88 7.91
C THR A 172 4.77 13.02 8.51
N GLY A 173 6.00 13.22 8.03
CA GLY A 173 6.88 14.29 8.52
C GLY A 173 6.29 15.68 8.26
N TYR A 174 5.85 15.93 7.03
CA TYR A 174 5.21 17.19 6.67
C TYR A 174 3.92 17.44 7.46
N GLY A 175 3.04 16.42 7.54
CA GLY A 175 1.78 16.51 8.29
C GLY A 175 1.99 16.74 9.78
N GLY A 176 3.01 16.14 10.37
CA GLY A 176 3.40 16.42 11.76
C GLY A 176 3.75 17.88 11.97
N ILE A 177 4.54 18.47 11.06
CA ILE A 177 4.98 19.86 11.19
C ILE A 177 3.82 20.85 10.99
N ILE A 178 3.03 20.70 9.92
CA ILE A 178 1.97 21.67 9.60
C ILE A 178 0.79 21.65 10.57
N ASN A 179 0.57 20.53 11.26
CA ASN A 179 -0.51 20.38 12.23
C ASN A 179 -0.07 20.66 13.69
N LEU A 180 1.23 20.87 13.92
CA LEU A 180 1.72 21.37 15.20
C LEU A 180 1.57 22.90 15.23
N ASP A 181 0.92 23.42 16.28
CA ASP A 181 0.74 24.87 16.46
C ASP A 181 2.07 25.61 16.46
N ASN A 182 2.08 26.74 15.77
CA ASN A 182 3.15 27.77 15.75
C ASN A 182 4.42 27.49 14.92
N ILE A 183 4.51 26.37 14.18
CA ILE A 183 5.60 26.19 13.23
C ILE A 183 5.21 26.86 11.89
N LYS A 184 5.96 27.89 11.51
CA LYS A 184 5.75 28.63 10.25
C LYS A 184 6.81 28.27 9.22
N ALA A 185 6.50 28.44 7.94
CA ALA A 185 7.50 28.29 6.89
C ALA A 185 8.70 29.24 7.17
N GLY A 186 9.92 28.68 7.13
CA GLY A 186 11.14 29.41 7.46
C GLY A 186 11.54 29.42 8.96
N SER A 187 10.79 28.72 9.81
CA SER A 187 11.23 28.50 11.21
C SER A 187 12.46 27.59 11.27
N THR A 188 13.39 27.86 12.17
CA THR A 188 14.59 27.06 12.48
C THR A 188 14.59 26.65 13.93
#